data_0080823b1a4b66a4108346486fea1c7a
#
_entry.id   0080823b1a4b66a4108346486fea1c7a
#
_cell.length_a   1.000
_cell.length_b   1.000
_cell.length_c   1.000
_cell.angle_alpha   90.00
_cell.angle_beta   90.00
_cell.angle_gamma   90.00
#
_symmetry.space_group_name_H-M   'P 1'
#
loop_
_entity.id
_entity.type
_entity.pdbx_description
1 polymer ?
#
loop_
_entity_poly.entity_id
_entity_poly.type
_entity_poly.pdbx_seq_one_letter_code
_entity_poly.pdbx_strand_id
1 'polypeptide(L)'
;MCIRDRDKGAYFSWYFTFMPIGCKTDTSLMANPDQREKLYRTIRGWRENKAIFNMDFWHDAEYVGGCVAGGRRYCHINANGDVEPCVFCHYSNANIKEVSLLEALGQPLFREYQKNQPFNCNQFRPCPILDNAPKIAEMVKKSGAKSTEFIDPEDVDDLCKKTINYGLTWADRAEPLWKENLEKKNKDKEIVENKELVEK
;
A
#
# COMPACT_ATOMS: atom_id res chain seq x y z
N MET A 1 6.92 -21.82 -6.90
CA MET A 1 7.14 -20.51 -7.54
C MET A 1 8.56 -20.01 -7.25
N CYS A 2 8.94 -19.60 -6.05
CA CYS A 2 10.27 -19.04 -5.77
C CYS A 2 11.50 -19.87 -6.17
N ILE A 3 11.47 -21.20 -6.07
CA ILE A 3 12.60 -22.06 -6.52
C ILE A 3 12.77 -21.95 -8.02
N ARG A 4 11.69 -22.07 -8.79
CA ARG A 4 11.70 -21.94 -10.24
C ARG A 4 12.20 -20.55 -10.68
N ASP A 5 11.78 -19.50 -9.97
CA ASP A 5 12.13 -18.11 -10.28
C ASP A 5 13.64 -17.89 -10.06
N ARG A 6 14.19 -18.39 -8.96
CA ARG A 6 15.62 -18.38 -8.69
C ARG A 6 16.41 -19.14 -9.77
N ASP A 7 15.95 -20.34 -10.15
CA ASP A 7 16.62 -21.17 -11.17
C ASP A 7 16.56 -20.52 -12.57
N LYS A 8 15.66 -19.55 -12.76
CA LYS A 8 15.58 -18.68 -13.95
C LYS A 8 16.34 -17.36 -13.80
N GLY A 9 17.08 -17.17 -12.71
CA GLY A 9 17.92 -16.00 -12.48
C GLY A 9 17.19 -14.79 -11.89
N ALA A 10 15.97 -14.95 -11.36
CA ALA A 10 15.30 -13.89 -10.64
C ALA A 10 15.99 -13.62 -9.30
N TYR A 11 16.31 -12.34 -9.02
CA TYR A 11 16.94 -11.92 -7.77
C TYR A 11 15.92 -11.53 -6.71
N PHE A 12 14.73 -11.07 -7.10
CA PHE A 12 13.64 -10.74 -6.18
C PHE A 12 12.28 -11.04 -6.79
N SER A 13 11.28 -11.21 -5.92
CA SER A 13 9.87 -11.35 -6.28
C SER A 13 9.07 -10.28 -5.55
N TRP A 14 8.20 -9.61 -6.27
CA TRP A 14 7.35 -8.55 -5.73
C TRP A 14 5.88 -8.96 -5.83
N TYR A 15 5.19 -8.96 -4.70
CA TYR A 15 3.80 -9.43 -4.60
C TYR A 15 2.87 -8.24 -4.39
N PHE A 16 1.86 -8.17 -5.23
CA PHE A 16 0.82 -7.15 -5.18
C PHE A 16 -0.54 -7.79 -4.90
N THR A 17 -1.35 -7.14 -4.09
CA THR A 17 -2.77 -7.45 -3.97
C THR A 17 -3.52 -6.81 -5.15
N PHE A 18 -4.50 -7.52 -5.71
CA PHE A 18 -5.33 -6.98 -6.78
C PHE A 18 -6.07 -5.72 -6.34
N MET A 19 -6.02 -4.67 -7.17
CA MET A 19 -6.67 -3.37 -6.94
C MET A 19 -7.88 -3.21 -7.84
N PRO A 20 -9.08 -2.94 -7.31
CA PRO A 20 -10.31 -2.82 -8.10
C PRO A 20 -10.45 -1.42 -8.70
N ILE A 21 -9.50 -1.01 -9.56
CA ILE A 21 -9.46 0.30 -10.20
C ILE A 21 -10.27 0.28 -11.49
N GLY A 22 -10.95 1.38 -11.79
CA GLY A 22 -11.78 1.55 -12.98
C GLY A 22 -13.23 1.07 -12.81
N CYS A 23 -14.14 1.69 -13.54
CA CYS A 23 -15.59 1.52 -13.39
C CYS A 23 -16.10 0.09 -13.61
N LYS A 24 -15.40 -0.70 -14.43
CA LYS A 24 -15.86 -2.06 -14.83
C LYS A 24 -15.03 -3.18 -14.21
N THR A 25 -14.34 -2.89 -13.12
CA THR A 25 -13.45 -3.86 -12.46
C THR A 25 -14.26 -4.97 -11.77
N ASP A 26 -13.87 -6.21 -11.99
CA ASP A 26 -14.43 -7.38 -11.30
C ASP A 26 -13.88 -7.48 -9.87
N THR A 27 -14.69 -7.08 -8.90
CA THR A 27 -14.31 -7.14 -7.48
C THR A 27 -14.21 -8.56 -6.92
N SER A 28 -14.73 -9.58 -7.63
CA SER A 28 -14.59 -10.98 -7.23
C SER A 28 -13.12 -11.47 -7.28
N LEU A 29 -12.26 -10.76 -8.01
CA LEU A 29 -10.82 -11.04 -8.09
C LEU A 29 -10.03 -10.52 -6.87
N MET A 30 -10.66 -9.76 -5.98
CA MET A 30 -10.00 -9.28 -4.76
C MET A 30 -9.71 -10.44 -3.82
N ALA A 31 -8.46 -10.50 -3.33
CA ALA A 31 -8.06 -11.52 -2.38
C ALA A 31 -8.86 -11.38 -1.07
N ASN A 32 -9.54 -12.43 -0.64
CA ASN A 32 -10.24 -12.42 0.64
C ASN A 32 -9.27 -12.36 1.85
N PRO A 33 -9.74 -12.09 3.09
CA PRO A 33 -8.88 -11.96 4.26
C PRO A 33 -8.00 -13.18 4.53
N ASP A 34 -8.50 -14.40 4.31
CA ASP A 34 -7.71 -15.62 4.50
C ASP A 34 -6.58 -15.75 3.47
N GLN A 35 -6.84 -15.34 2.23
CA GLN A 35 -5.82 -15.31 1.17
C GLN A 35 -4.76 -14.24 1.45
N ARG A 36 -5.14 -13.05 1.95
CA ARG A 36 -4.20 -12.00 2.36
C ARG A 36 -3.31 -12.46 3.52
N GLU A 37 -3.89 -13.03 4.56
CA GLU A 37 -3.12 -13.59 5.69
C GLU A 37 -2.19 -14.70 5.22
N LYS A 38 -2.68 -15.63 4.41
CA LYS A 38 -1.85 -16.71 3.85
C LYS A 38 -0.67 -16.15 3.05
N LEU A 39 -0.89 -15.12 2.22
CA LEU A 39 0.16 -14.47 1.46
C LEU A 39 1.21 -13.87 2.41
N TYR A 40 0.78 -13.09 3.39
CA TYR A 40 1.65 -12.50 4.40
C TYR A 40 2.54 -13.55 5.08
N ARG A 41 1.93 -14.59 5.67
CA ARG A 41 2.66 -15.65 6.38
C ARG A 41 3.61 -16.42 5.45
N THR A 42 3.19 -16.65 4.21
CA THR A 42 3.99 -17.35 3.21
C THR A 42 5.23 -16.54 2.82
N ILE A 43 5.08 -15.24 2.54
CA ILE A 43 6.21 -14.37 2.17
C ILE A 43 7.19 -14.25 3.34
N ARG A 44 6.70 -14.10 4.57
CA ARG A 44 7.57 -14.07 5.76
C ARG A 44 8.37 -15.36 5.90
N GLY A 45 7.75 -16.53 5.78
CA GLY A 45 8.46 -17.81 5.81
C GLY A 45 9.45 -17.99 4.65
N TRP A 46 9.16 -17.47 3.47
CA TRP A 46 10.10 -17.53 2.36
C TRP A 46 11.35 -16.67 2.58
N ARG A 47 11.23 -15.53 3.22
CA ARG A 47 12.39 -14.68 3.58
C ARG A 47 13.38 -15.40 4.49
N GLU A 48 12.89 -16.27 5.35
CA GLU A 48 13.72 -17.06 6.25
C GLU A 48 14.38 -18.26 5.55
N ASN A 49 13.72 -18.82 4.51
CA ASN A 49 14.06 -20.15 3.98
C ASN A 49 14.42 -20.18 2.49
N LYS A 50 14.37 -19.05 1.76
CA LYS A 50 14.63 -18.98 0.33
C LYS A 50 15.70 -17.96 -0.01
N ALA A 51 16.64 -18.35 -0.87
CA ALA A 51 17.70 -17.47 -1.37
C ALA A 51 17.20 -16.55 -2.50
N ILE A 52 16.05 -15.91 -2.30
CA ILE A 52 15.48 -14.89 -3.19
C ILE A 52 14.80 -13.85 -2.32
N PHE A 53 15.01 -12.57 -2.62
CA PHE A 53 14.36 -11.50 -1.89
C PHE A 53 12.87 -11.43 -2.27
N ASN A 54 11.99 -11.57 -1.27
CA ASN A 54 10.54 -11.52 -1.44
C ASN A 54 9.98 -10.25 -0.80
N MET A 55 9.27 -9.44 -1.58
CA MET A 55 8.70 -8.16 -1.18
C MET A 55 7.17 -8.23 -1.21
N ASP A 56 6.53 -7.88 -0.11
CA ASP A 56 5.08 -7.77 0.00
C ASP A 56 4.69 -6.29 0.01
N PHE A 57 4.14 -5.80 -1.08
CA PHE A 57 3.89 -4.37 -1.25
C PHE A 57 2.99 -3.77 -0.17
N TRP A 58 2.05 -4.55 0.36
CA TRP A 58 1.13 -4.07 1.40
C TRP A 58 1.64 -4.28 2.82
N HIS A 59 2.05 -5.50 3.15
CA HIS A 59 2.41 -5.82 4.53
C HIS A 59 3.83 -5.40 4.91
N ASP A 60 4.65 -4.96 3.94
CA ASP A 60 5.97 -4.36 4.20
C ASP A 60 5.88 -2.86 4.56
N ALA A 61 4.70 -2.28 4.59
CA ALA A 61 4.48 -0.91 5.03
C ALA A 61 5.03 -0.65 6.45
N GLU A 62 5.10 -1.66 7.30
CA GLU A 62 5.70 -1.56 8.63
C GLU A 62 7.18 -1.15 8.63
N TYR A 63 7.94 -1.50 7.59
CA TYR A 63 9.37 -1.13 7.48
C TYR A 63 9.59 0.30 6.97
N VAL A 64 8.55 0.89 6.39
CA VAL A 64 8.61 2.24 5.81
C VAL A 64 7.67 3.23 6.50
N GLY A 65 7.00 2.80 7.56
CA GLY A 65 6.10 3.63 8.36
C GLY A 65 4.80 3.98 7.65
N GLY A 66 4.21 3.02 6.93
CA GLY A 66 2.93 3.16 6.24
C GLY A 66 3.05 3.36 4.73
N CYS A 67 1.99 3.90 4.11
CA CYS A 67 1.95 4.17 2.68
C CYS A 67 3.06 5.14 2.24
N VAL A 68 3.72 4.83 1.12
CA VAL A 68 4.82 5.64 0.56
C VAL A 68 4.34 6.66 -0.49
N ALA A 69 3.08 6.61 -0.89
CA ALA A 69 2.46 7.39 -1.96
C ALA A 69 2.30 8.89 -1.63
N GLY A 70 1.77 9.65 -2.59
CA GLY A 70 1.46 11.08 -2.42
C GLY A 70 2.70 11.95 -2.26
N GLY A 71 3.79 11.61 -2.94
CA GLY A 71 5.04 12.36 -2.91
C GLY A 71 5.88 12.18 -1.64
N ARG A 72 5.47 11.32 -0.70
CA ARG A 72 6.26 11.06 0.50
C ARG A 72 7.56 10.34 0.18
N ARG A 73 7.53 9.29 -0.62
CA ARG A 73 8.69 8.55 -1.17
C ARG A 73 8.46 8.07 -2.59
N TYR A 74 7.25 8.23 -3.09
CA TYR A 74 6.82 7.73 -4.38
C TYR A 74 5.65 8.54 -4.91
N CYS A 75 5.63 8.75 -6.21
CA CYS A 75 4.49 9.21 -6.99
C CYS A 75 4.50 8.50 -8.34
N HIS A 76 3.42 8.59 -9.08
CA HIS A 76 3.30 8.05 -10.43
C HIS A 76 3.04 9.20 -11.41
N ILE A 77 3.61 9.11 -12.60
CA ILE A 77 3.30 10.00 -13.72
C ILE A 77 2.72 9.13 -14.81
N ASN A 78 1.46 9.35 -15.15
CA ASN A 78 0.79 8.56 -16.17
C ASN A 78 1.18 9.00 -17.60
N ALA A 79 0.70 8.28 -18.61
CA ALA A 79 1.03 8.56 -20.02
C ALA A 79 0.57 9.95 -20.49
N ASN A 80 -0.45 10.53 -19.84
CA ASN A 80 -0.91 11.90 -20.14
C ASN A 80 -0.07 12.99 -19.47
N GLY A 81 0.79 12.62 -18.52
CA GLY A 81 1.60 13.53 -17.71
C GLY A 81 0.95 13.94 -16.40
N ASP A 82 -0.20 13.36 -16.00
CA ASP A 82 -0.81 13.64 -14.71
C ASP A 82 0.03 13.02 -13.60
N VAL A 83 0.24 13.80 -12.53
CA VAL A 83 1.07 13.39 -11.39
C VAL A 83 0.16 12.85 -10.30
N GLU A 84 0.11 11.53 -10.19
CA GLU A 84 -0.77 10.76 -9.33
C GLU A 84 -0.07 10.34 -8.03
N PRO A 85 -0.80 10.15 -6.92
CA PRO A 85 -0.21 9.69 -5.65
C PRO A 85 0.52 8.35 -5.79
N CYS A 86 -0.05 7.39 -6.53
CA CYS A 86 0.56 6.10 -6.86
C CYS A 86 -0.08 5.53 -8.13
N VAL A 87 0.52 4.47 -8.68
CA VAL A 87 0.03 3.77 -9.88
C VAL A 87 -1.40 3.23 -9.76
N PHE A 88 -1.95 3.15 -8.56
CA PHE A 88 -3.31 2.68 -8.30
C PHE A 88 -4.29 3.81 -7.93
N CYS A 89 -3.84 5.04 -7.82
CA CYS A 89 -4.64 6.18 -7.41
C CYS A 89 -4.79 7.16 -8.56
N HIS A 90 -5.81 6.97 -9.37
CA HIS A 90 -6.07 7.71 -10.60
C HIS A 90 -6.78 9.05 -10.34
N TYR A 91 -6.23 9.88 -9.47
CA TYR A 91 -6.68 11.24 -9.19
C TYR A 91 -5.50 12.19 -9.11
N SER A 92 -5.64 13.39 -9.68
CA SER A 92 -4.59 14.42 -9.67
C SER A 92 -5.14 15.84 -9.72
N ASN A 93 -4.32 16.80 -9.28
CA ASN A 93 -4.51 18.22 -9.49
C ASN A 93 -3.45 18.82 -10.43
N ALA A 94 -2.45 18.04 -10.87
CA ALA A 94 -1.29 18.58 -11.57
C ALA A 94 -0.85 17.70 -12.73
N ASN A 95 -0.39 18.34 -13.80
CA ASN A 95 0.18 17.68 -14.97
C ASN A 95 1.57 18.26 -15.26
N ILE A 96 2.58 17.40 -15.51
CA ILE A 96 3.97 17.81 -15.76
C ILE A 96 4.17 18.59 -17.06
N LYS A 97 3.18 18.62 -17.94
CA LYS A 97 3.18 19.48 -19.13
C LYS A 97 2.82 20.94 -18.83
N GLU A 98 2.22 21.19 -17.67
CA GLU A 98 1.70 22.50 -17.25
C GLU A 98 2.53 23.11 -16.11
N VAL A 99 3.05 22.26 -15.21
CA VAL A 99 3.81 22.67 -14.03
C VAL A 99 5.10 21.86 -13.88
N SER A 100 6.07 22.38 -13.14
CA SER A 100 7.28 21.63 -12.80
C SER A 100 6.96 20.46 -11.86
N LEU A 101 7.81 19.43 -11.87
CA LEU A 101 7.67 18.29 -10.94
C LEU A 101 7.65 18.74 -9.48
N LEU A 102 8.44 19.74 -9.11
CA LEU A 102 8.48 20.27 -7.75
C LEU A 102 7.14 20.89 -7.34
N GLU A 103 6.52 21.67 -8.24
CA GLU A 103 5.18 22.22 -8.02
C GLU A 103 4.12 21.12 -7.94
N ALA A 104 4.20 20.12 -8.83
CA ALA A 104 3.30 18.97 -8.80
C ALA A 104 3.39 18.15 -7.51
N LEU A 105 4.58 17.99 -6.92
CA LEU A 105 4.75 17.35 -5.60
C LEU A 105 4.12 18.16 -4.47
N GLY A 106 3.85 19.45 -4.65
CA GLY A 106 3.14 20.33 -3.74
C GLY A 106 1.64 20.45 -4.00
N GLN A 107 1.06 19.65 -4.91
CA GLN A 107 -0.35 19.73 -5.28
C GLN A 107 -1.30 19.45 -4.10
N PRO A 108 -2.55 19.96 -4.15
CA PRO A 108 -3.50 19.83 -3.04
C PRO A 108 -3.72 18.38 -2.59
N LEU A 109 -3.88 17.41 -3.50
CA LEU A 109 -4.06 16.01 -3.15
C LEU A 109 -2.86 15.43 -2.39
N PHE A 110 -1.62 15.76 -2.81
CA PHE A 110 -0.41 15.28 -2.13
C PHE A 110 -0.28 15.88 -0.73
N ARG A 111 -0.67 17.15 -0.55
CA ARG A 111 -0.72 17.75 0.79
C ARG A 111 -1.73 17.06 1.70
N GLU A 112 -2.88 16.64 1.17
CA GLU A 112 -3.84 15.86 1.96
C GLU A 112 -3.28 14.46 2.28
N TYR A 113 -2.57 13.81 1.36
CA TYR A 113 -1.84 12.57 1.65
C TYR A 113 -0.84 12.74 2.80
N GLN A 114 0.00 13.78 2.75
CA GLN A 114 1.02 14.07 3.77
C GLN A 114 0.40 14.33 5.15
N LYS A 115 -0.71 15.05 5.22
CA LYS A 115 -1.43 15.34 6.48
C LYS A 115 -2.08 14.12 7.10
N ASN A 116 -2.51 13.16 6.29
CA ASN A 116 -3.28 12.00 6.74
C ASN A 116 -2.42 10.74 6.94
N GLN A 117 -1.16 10.75 6.53
CA GLN A 117 -0.24 9.62 6.74
C GLN A 117 0.33 9.61 8.17
N PRO A 118 0.47 8.43 8.79
CA PRO A 118 0.02 7.13 8.30
C PRO A 118 -1.50 7.02 8.33
N PHE A 119 -2.11 6.43 7.29
CA PHE A 119 -3.57 6.31 7.19
C PHE A 119 -4.18 5.40 8.25
N ASN A 120 -3.38 4.54 8.86
CA ASN A 120 -3.77 3.65 9.95
C ASN A 120 -2.59 3.39 10.88
N CYS A 121 -2.86 3.25 12.18
CA CYS A 121 -1.85 2.84 13.17
C CYS A 121 -1.40 1.40 12.93
N ASN A 122 -2.28 0.54 12.45
CA ASN A 122 -1.97 -0.81 12.03
C ASN A 122 -1.34 -0.77 10.62
N GLN A 123 -0.03 -1.05 10.54
CA GLN A 123 0.73 -0.99 9.31
C GLN A 123 0.43 -2.14 8.32
N PHE A 124 -0.41 -3.11 8.71
CA PHE A 124 -0.99 -4.08 7.78
C PHE A 124 -2.25 -3.56 7.08
N ARG A 125 -2.61 -2.30 7.35
CA ARG A 125 -3.71 -1.56 6.72
C ARG A 125 -3.22 -0.21 6.18
N PRO A 126 -2.16 -0.17 5.36
CA PRO A 126 -1.52 1.08 4.98
C PRO A 126 -2.25 1.85 3.87
N CYS A 127 -3.05 1.17 3.05
CA CYS A 127 -3.57 1.73 1.81
C CYS A 127 -4.82 2.58 2.05
N PRO A 128 -4.87 3.83 1.55
CA PRO A 128 -6.08 4.65 1.66
C PRO A 128 -7.21 4.14 0.73
N ILE A 129 -6.88 3.37 -0.32
CA ILE A 129 -7.89 2.84 -1.25
C ILE A 129 -8.49 1.54 -0.72
N LEU A 130 -7.64 0.52 -0.44
CA LEU A 130 -8.13 -0.80 -0.04
C LEU A 130 -8.53 -0.89 1.43
N ASP A 131 -7.77 -0.25 2.31
CA ASP A 131 -7.88 -0.51 3.74
C ASP A 131 -8.60 0.61 4.49
N ASN A 132 -8.63 1.83 3.90
CA ASN A 132 -9.14 3.04 4.56
C ASN A 132 -9.96 3.90 3.55
N ALA A 133 -10.85 3.28 2.80
CA ALA A 133 -11.57 3.91 1.68
C ALA A 133 -12.23 5.27 2.00
N PRO A 134 -12.82 5.53 3.17
CA PRO A 134 -13.35 6.86 3.48
C PRO A 134 -12.29 7.96 3.44
N LYS A 135 -11.02 7.65 3.73
CA LYS A 135 -9.92 8.63 3.69
C LYS A 135 -9.57 9.08 2.28
N ILE A 136 -9.52 8.15 1.31
CA ILE A 136 -9.27 8.58 -0.07
C ILE A 136 -10.41 9.43 -0.61
N ALA A 137 -11.66 9.08 -0.33
CA ALA A 137 -12.80 9.87 -0.74
C ALA A 137 -12.76 11.30 -0.14
N GLU A 138 -12.46 11.43 1.15
CA GLU A 138 -12.29 12.72 1.82
C GLU A 138 -11.16 13.54 1.17
N MET A 139 -9.97 12.95 0.99
CA MET A 139 -8.80 13.63 0.43
C MET A 139 -9.04 14.12 -1.00
N VAL A 140 -9.63 13.30 -1.86
CA VAL A 140 -9.95 13.67 -3.24
C VAL A 140 -10.94 14.83 -3.29
N LYS A 141 -12.04 14.73 -2.52
CA LYS A 141 -13.06 15.79 -2.45
C LYS A 141 -12.50 17.09 -1.91
N LYS A 142 -11.75 17.04 -0.82
CA LYS A 142 -11.18 18.21 -0.18
C LYS A 142 -10.12 18.89 -1.02
N SER A 143 -9.32 18.13 -1.75
CA SER A 143 -8.31 18.67 -2.65
C SER A 143 -8.89 19.19 -3.98
N GLY A 144 -10.09 18.78 -4.35
CA GLY A 144 -10.67 19.03 -5.67
C GLY A 144 -9.95 18.31 -6.80
N ALA A 145 -9.25 17.21 -6.47
CA ALA A 145 -8.57 16.38 -7.48
C ALA A 145 -9.60 15.72 -8.41
N LYS A 146 -9.22 15.58 -9.66
CA LYS A 146 -10.06 14.97 -10.71
C LYS A 146 -9.55 13.60 -11.07
N SER A 147 -10.44 12.72 -11.53
CA SER A 147 -10.04 11.44 -12.11
C SER A 147 -9.15 11.67 -13.32
N THR A 148 -8.08 10.90 -13.40
CA THR A 148 -7.10 10.90 -14.49
C THR A 148 -7.31 9.74 -15.46
N GLU A 149 -8.35 8.94 -15.24
CA GLU A 149 -8.74 7.88 -16.17
C GLU A 149 -9.27 8.46 -17.46
N PHE A 150 -8.72 7.95 -18.58
CA PHE A 150 -9.00 8.47 -19.90
C PHE A 150 -10.33 7.97 -20.46
N ILE A 151 -10.70 6.74 -20.12
CA ILE A 151 -11.96 6.12 -20.55
C ILE A 151 -12.79 5.83 -19.30
N ASP A 152 -14.04 6.30 -19.28
CA ASP A 152 -14.97 6.10 -18.16
C ASP A 152 -14.36 6.56 -16.81
N PRO A 153 -14.06 7.86 -16.59
CA PRO A 153 -13.48 8.37 -15.35
C PRO A 153 -14.28 7.92 -14.14
N GLU A 154 -13.62 7.23 -13.20
CA GLU A 154 -14.27 6.74 -12.00
C GLU A 154 -14.41 7.84 -10.94
N ASP A 155 -15.64 8.01 -10.42
CA ASP A 155 -15.87 8.85 -9.25
C ASP A 155 -15.28 8.20 -7.98
N VAL A 156 -14.72 9.02 -7.09
CA VAL A 156 -14.08 8.51 -5.87
C VAL A 156 -15.07 7.84 -4.90
N ASP A 157 -16.35 8.23 -4.92
CA ASP A 157 -17.36 7.55 -4.11
C ASP A 157 -17.67 6.15 -4.65
N ASP A 158 -17.61 5.95 -5.95
CA ASP A 158 -17.80 4.63 -6.55
C ASP A 158 -16.60 3.71 -6.27
N LEU A 159 -15.38 4.23 -6.34
CA LEU A 159 -14.19 3.52 -5.88
C LEU A 159 -14.32 3.14 -4.39
N CYS A 160 -14.76 4.06 -3.55
CA CYS A 160 -14.95 3.83 -2.12
C CYS A 160 -15.98 2.73 -1.86
N LYS A 161 -17.12 2.73 -2.58
CA LYS A 161 -18.15 1.68 -2.46
C LYS A 161 -17.61 0.28 -2.73
N LYS A 162 -16.70 0.14 -3.69
CA LYS A 162 -16.05 -1.15 -4.00
C LYS A 162 -15.13 -1.66 -2.89
N THR A 163 -14.51 -0.77 -2.14
CA THR A 163 -13.41 -1.11 -1.25
C THR A 163 -13.72 -0.99 0.24
N ILE A 164 -14.78 -0.26 0.64
CA ILE A 164 -15.10 -0.03 2.05
C ILE A 164 -15.35 -1.31 2.84
N ASN A 165 -16.21 -2.20 2.34
CA ASN A 165 -16.50 -3.47 3.02
C ASN A 165 -15.29 -4.41 3.02
N TYR A 166 -14.49 -4.38 1.96
CA TYR A 166 -13.24 -5.12 1.87
C TYR A 166 -12.26 -4.69 2.98
N GLY A 167 -12.06 -3.38 3.15
CA GLY A 167 -11.20 -2.84 4.20
C GLY A 167 -11.69 -3.17 5.61
N LEU A 168 -13.01 -3.21 5.84
CA LEU A 168 -13.61 -3.59 7.12
C LEU A 168 -13.40 -5.08 7.42
N THR A 169 -13.66 -5.96 6.47
CA THR A 169 -13.45 -7.41 6.67
C THR A 169 -11.97 -7.76 6.84
N TRP A 170 -11.08 -7.03 6.16
CA TRP A 170 -9.65 -7.17 6.40
C TRP A 170 -9.22 -6.67 7.79
N ALA A 171 -9.86 -5.63 8.32
CA ALA A 171 -9.56 -5.10 9.64
C ALA A 171 -9.66 -6.16 10.73
N ASP A 172 -10.73 -6.96 10.72
CA ASP A 172 -10.97 -8.02 11.70
C ASP A 172 -9.83 -9.05 11.73
N ARG A 173 -9.19 -9.27 10.61
CA ARG A 173 -8.05 -10.18 10.48
C ARG A 173 -6.71 -9.49 10.74
N ALA A 174 -6.55 -8.27 10.28
CA ALA A 174 -5.31 -7.51 10.38
C ALA A 174 -4.97 -7.09 11.83
N GLU A 175 -5.98 -6.82 12.67
CA GLU A 175 -5.75 -6.39 14.06
C GLU A 175 -5.04 -7.46 14.90
N PRO A 176 -5.50 -8.72 14.97
CA PRO A 176 -4.78 -9.76 15.70
C PRO A 176 -3.40 -10.05 15.11
N LEU A 177 -3.27 -10.05 13.76
CA LEU A 177 -1.97 -10.25 13.11
C LEU A 177 -0.96 -9.15 13.46
N TRP A 178 -1.41 -7.91 13.53
CA TRP A 178 -0.56 -6.79 13.90
C TRP A 178 -0.08 -6.89 15.35
N LYS A 179 -0.96 -7.29 16.28
CA LYS A 179 -0.58 -7.55 17.67
C LYS A 179 0.46 -8.66 17.79
N GLU A 180 0.23 -9.79 17.11
CA GLU A 180 1.19 -10.91 17.05
C GLU A 180 2.58 -10.44 16.55
N ASN A 181 2.59 -9.62 15.49
CA ASN A 181 3.83 -9.07 14.93
C ASN A 181 4.56 -8.13 15.90
N LEU A 182 3.83 -7.27 16.63
CA LEU A 182 4.41 -6.38 17.62
C LEU A 182 4.99 -7.15 18.81
N GLU A 183 4.29 -8.17 19.30
CA GLU A 183 4.77 -9.04 20.40
C GLU A 183 6.05 -9.77 20.01
N LYS A 184 6.11 -10.30 18.76
CA LYS A 184 7.34 -10.93 18.24
C LYS A 184 8.49 -9.95 18.22
N LYS A 185 8.28 -8.75 17.67
CA LYS A 185 9.33 -7.70 17.61
C LYS A 185 9.83 -7.27 18.98
N ASN A 186 8.97 -7.17 19.97
CA ASN A 186 9.38 -6.82 21.33
C ASN A 186 10.25 -7.91 21.95
N LYS A 187 9.84 -9.19 21.81
CA LYS A 187 10.66 -10.32 22.26
C LYS A 187 12.04 -10.37 21.60
N ASP A 188 12.10 -10.13 20.27
CA ASP A 188 13.35 -10.12 19.54
C ASP A 188 14.28 -8.99 20.03
N LYS A 189 13.75 -7.80 20.35
CA LYS A 189 14.52 -6.70 20.96
C LYS A 189 15.07 -7.06 22.34
N GLU A 190 14.24 -7.61 23.22
CA GLU A 190 14.67 -8.05 24.56
C GLU A 190 15.81 -9.08 24.48
N ILE A 191 15.76 -10.00 23.50
CA ILE A 191 16.81 -11.00 23.29
C ILE A 191 18.12 -10.33 22.87
N VAL A 192 18.06 -9.33 21.98
CA VAL A 192 19.26 -8.60 21.52
C VAL A 192 19.86 -7.78 22.65
N GLU A 193 19.05 -7.02 23.39
CA GLU A 193 19.52 -6.21 24.53
C GLU A 193 20.16 -7.07 25.62
N ASN A 194 19.59 -8.23 25.93
CA ASN A 194 20.14 -9.17 26.90
C ASN A 194 21.50 -9.78 26.45
N LYS A 195 21.67 -10.04 25.14
CA LYS A 195 22.96 -10.51 24.61
C LYS A 195 24.05 -9.44 24.71
N GLU A 196 23.74 -8.19 24.39
CA GLU A 196 24.70 -7.08 24.52
C GLU A 196 25.08 -6.77 25.96
N LEU A 197 24.24 -7.12 26.95
CA LEU A 197 24.56 -6.99 28.37
C LEU A 197 25.48 -8.11 28.89
N VAL A 198 25.45 -9.28 28.27
CA VAL A 198 26.28 -10.43 28.66
C VAL A 198 27.69 -10.36 28.03
N GLU A 199 27.84 -9.65 26.90
CA GLU A 199 29.11 -9.48 26.19
C GLU A 199 29.94 -8.27 26.70
N LYS A 200 29.42 -7.49 27.65
CA LYS A 200 30.11 -6.38 28.34
C LYS A 200 30.61 -6.80 29.70
#